data_ef92a31ac9376007e4a681e42a278a9f
#
_entry.id   ef92a31ac9376007e4a681e42a278a9f
#
_cell.length_a   1.000
_cell.length_b   1.000
_cell.length_c   1.000
_cell.angle_alpha   90.00
_cell.angle_beta   90.00
_cell.angle_gamma   90.00
#
_symmetry.space_group_name_H-M   'P 1'
#
loop_
_entity.id
_entity.type
_entity.pdbx_description
1 polymer ?
#
loop_
_entity_poly.entity_id
_entity_poly.type
_entity_poly.pdbx_seq_one_letter_code
_entity_poly.pdbx_strand_id
1 'polypeptide(L)'
;MLFHLPKLPAEIRITHLNARINEQRKKIAQTTASKLELLQLTQQLAKESRHRKKANQKVYILDFKGDTAATAVESLREEITLILATAKAGRDRVVVRLESPGGMVHGYGLAAAQLVRLRDAGFNLTIRVDKVAASGGYMMACIANQIIAAPFAVVRSIGVAAQVPNLNR
;
A
#
# COMPACT_ATOMS: atom_id res chain seq x y z
N MET A 1 -9.23 -35.67 17.33
CA MET A 1 -9.12 -34.22 17.60
C MET A 1 -8.02 -33.67 16.69
N LEU A 2 -8.35 -33.12 15.53
CA LEU A 2 -7.35 -32.51 14.62
C LEU A 2 -6.95 -31.16 15.20
N PHE A 3 -5.74 -31.05 15.68
CA PHE A 3 -5.15 -29.76 16.04
C PHE A 3 -4.96 -28.94 14.76
N HIS A 4 -5.77 -27.91 14.59
CA HIS A 4 -5.57 -26.92 13.55
C HIS A 4 -4.33 -26.08 13.99
N LEU A 5 -3.16 -26.39 13.44
CA LEU A 5 -1.98 -25.57 13.64
C LEU A 5 -2.29 -24.19 13.08
N PRO A 6 -2.10 -23.12 13.87
CA PRO A 6 -2.29 -21.75 13.35
C PRO A 6 -1.36 -21.59 12.15
N LYS A 7 -1.90 -21.08 11.03
CA LYS A 7 -1.07 -20.67 9.89
C LYS A 7 -0.05 -19.69 10.43
N LEU A 8 1.23 -19.99 10.18
CA LEU A 8 2.30 -19.04 10.48
C LEU A 8 1.95 -17.69 9.85
N PRO A 9 2.14 -16.57 10.57
CA PRO A 9 1.89 -15.25 10.00
C PRO A 9 2.67 -15.11 8.70
N ALA A 10 2.07 -14.48 7.70
CA ALA A 10 2.71 -14.23 6.42
C ALA A 10 4.03 -13.47 6.68
N GLU A 11 5.12 -13.93 6.10
CA GLU A 11 6.42 -13.27 6.26
C GLU A 11 6.35 -11.85 5.68
N ILE A 12 6.40 -10.84 6.55
CA ILE A 12 6.34 -9.45 6.12
C ILE A 12 7.69 -9.03 5.56
N ARG A 13 7.72 -8.75 4.28
CA ARG A 13 8.91 -8.31 3.57
C ARG A 13 9.04 -6.79 3.55
N ILE A 14 10.02 -6.26 4.28
CA ILE A 14 10.30 -4.82 4.30
C ILE A 14 11.36 -4.48 3.25
N THR A 15 11.07 -3.53 2.37
CA THR A 15 11.98 -3.07 1.33
C THR A 15 12.24 -1.57 1.44
N HIS A 16 13.51 -1.16 1.54
CA HIS A 16 13.91 0.24 1.50
C HIS A 16 13.94 0.76 0.06
N LEU A 17 12.84 1.34 -0.42
CA LEU A 17 12.68 1.77 -1.82
C LEU A 17 13.77 2.74 -2.26
N ASN A 18 14.10 3.74 -1.43
CA ASN A 18 15.15 4.71 -1.76
C ASN A 18 16.53 4.05 -1.94
N ALA A 19 16.87 3.06 -1.11
CA ALA A 19 18.13 2.33 -1.24
C ALA A 19 18.14 1.55 -2.56
N ARG A 20 17.06 0.84 -2.88
CA ARG A 20 16.92 0.08 -4.12
C ARG A 20 17.03 0.96 -5.36
N ILE A 21 16.36 2.11 -5.37
CA ILE A 21 16.44 3.07 -6.49
C ILE A 21 17.86 3.60 -6.65
N ASN A 22 18.52 3.96 -5.55
CA ASN A 22 19.89 4.47 -5.58
C ASN A 22 20.89 3.43 -6.11
N GLU A 23 20.71 2.15 -5.76
CA GLU A 23 21.51 1.07 -6.32
C GLU A 23 21.31 0.93 -7.84
N GLN A 24 20.06 0.99 -8.30
CA GLN A 24 19.76 0.94 -9.74
C GLN A 24 20.37 2.14 -10.49
N ARG A 25 20.26 3.36 -9.94
CA ARG A 25 20.90 4.56 -10.50
C ARG A 25 22.41 4.40 -10.63
N LYS A 26 23.07 3.85 -9.61
CA LYS A 26 24.51 3.56 -9.66
C LYS A 26 24.86 2.54 -10.73
N LYS A 27 24.10 1.44 -10.82
CA LYS A 27 24.32 0.40 -11.85
C LYS A 27 24.22 0.96 -13.26
N ILE A 28 23.20 1.79 -13.54
CA ILE A 28 23.04 2.45 -14.83
C ILE A 28 24.27 3.37 -15.10
N ALA A 29 24.63 4.22 -14.13
CA ALA A 29 25.75 5.13 -14.30
C ALA A 29 27.11 4.41 -14.50
N GLN A 30 27.32 3.25 -13.89
CA GLN A 30 28.51 2.42 -14.12
C GLN A 30 28.65 1.96 -15.57
N THR A 31 27.53 1.81 -16.28
CA THR A 31 27.50 1.31 -17.66
C THR A 31 27.51 2.44 -18.69
N THR A 32 26.99 3.63 -18.33
CA THR A 32 26.73 4.71 -19.28
C THR A 32 27.50 5.99 -19.03
N ALA A 33 28.03 6.20 -17.82
CA ALA A 33 28.64 7.47 -17.41
C ALA A 33 30.18 7.39 -17.36
N SER A 34 30.81 8.54 -17.50
CA SER A 34 32.25 8.71 -17.26
C SER A 34 32.59 8.55 -15.77
N LYS A 35 33.87 8.34 -15.45
CA LYS A 35 34.33 8.26 -14.05
C LYS A 35 33.98 9.51 -13.25
N LEU A 36 34.03 10.69 -13.86
CA LEU A 36 33.70 11.95 -13.20
C LEU A 36 32.23 12.04 -12.85
N GLU A 37 31.34 11.70 -13.78
CA GLU A 37 29.89 11.68 -13.58
C GLU A 37 29.46 10.66 -12.51
N LEU A 38 30.09 9.49 -12.49
CA LEU A 38 29.85 8.49 -11.45
C LEU A 38 30.25 8.99 -10.06
N LEU A 39 31.37 9.71 -9.96
CA LEU A 39 31.80 10.33 -8.70
C LEU A 39 30.81 11.41 -8.24
N GLN A 40 30.38 12.27 -9.14
CA GLN A 40 29.38 13.31 -8.86
C GLN A 40 28.05 12.71 -8.40
N LEU A 41 27.55 11.68 -9.09
CA LEU A 41 26.35 10.96 -8.68
C LEU A 41 26.48 10.37 -7.27
N THR A 42 27.61 9.75 -6.97
CA THR A 42 27.85 9.15 -5.65
C THR A 42 27.82 10.21 -4.53
N GLN A 43 28.44 11.36 -4.76
CA GLN A 43 28.41 12.49 -3.81
C GLN A 43 27.00 13.05 -3.65
N GLN A 44 26.26 13.19 -4.76
CA GLN A 44 24.87 13.66 -4.73
C GLN A 44 23.99 12.72 -3.91
N LEU A 45 24.07 11.40 -4.15
CA LEU A 45 23.29 10.40 -3.41
C LEU A 45 23.61 10.40 -1.91
N ALA A 46 24.87 10.64 -1.54
CA ALA A 46 25.28 10.78 -0.15
C ALA A 46 24.67 12.02 0.52
N LYS A 47 24.67 13.17 -0.17
CA LYS A 47 24.01 14.41 0.30
C LYS A 47 22.49 14.21 0.46
N GLU A 48 21.82 13.64 -0.53
CA GLU A 48 20.37 13.31 -0.47
C GLU A 48 20.06 12.40 0.72
N SER A 49 20.86 11.38 0.96
CA SER A 49 20.68 10.46 2.09
C SER A 49 20.80 11.14 3.44
N ARG A 50 21.78 12.05 3.60
CA ARG A 50 21.95 12.86 4.82
C ARG A 50 20.76 13.79 5.04
N HIS A 51 20.27 14.44 3.98
CA HIS A 51 19.11 15.33 4.06
C HIS A 51 17.85 14.58 4.49
N ARG A 52 17.58 13.42 3.89
CA ARG A 52 16.44 12.56 4.26
C ARG A 52 16.50 12.09 5.71
N LYS A 53 17.69 11.76 6.23
CA LYS A 53 17.85 11.39 7.65
C LYS A 53 17.51 12.56 8.58
N LYS A 54 17.85 13.80 8.21
CA LYS A 54 17.50 15.00 8.99
C LYS A 54 15.98 15.27 8.98
N ALA A 55 15.30 15.04 7.85
CA ALA A 55 13.87 15.26 7.73
C ALA A 55 13.04 14.36 8.67
N ASN A 56 13.59 13.22 9.10
CA ASN A 56 13.02 12.29 10.09
C ASN A 56 11.57 11.85 9.82
N GLN A 57 11.01 12.14 8.63
CA GLN A 57 9.69 11.71 8.19
C GLN A 57 9.83 10.44 7.35
N LYS A 58 8.96 9.47 7.61
CA LYS A 58 8.90 8.22 6.85
C LYS A 58 7.60 8.16 6.07
N VAL A 59 7.67 7.52 4.90
CA VAL A 59 6.49 7.16 4.09
C VAL A 59 6.45 5.64 4.01
N TYR A 60 5.42 5.05 4.58
CA TYR A 60 5.14 3.62 4.51
C TYR A 60 4.29 3.38 3.28
N ILE A 61 4.69 2.42 2.45
CA ILE A 61 3.96 2.08 1.23
C ILE A 61 3.49 0.64 1.38
N LEU A 62 2.19 0.45 1.32
CA LEU A 62 1.50 -0.84 1.34
C LEU A 62 0.97 -1.14 -0.06
N ASP A 63 0.88 -2.41 -0.39
CA ASP A 63 0.28 -2.88 -1.63
C ASP A 63 -0.98 -3.67 -1.34
N PHE A 64 -2.09 -3.28 -1.96
CA PHE A 64 -3.31 -4.06 -1.92
C PHE A 64 -3.77 -4.38 -3.34
N LYS A 65 -3.62 -5.64 -3.72
CA LYS A 65 -4.16 -6.17 -4.97
C LYS A 65 -5.34 -7.07 -4.63
N GLY A 66 -6.55 -6.54 -4.85
CA GLY A 66 -7.78 -7.21 -4.48
C GLY A 66 -8.26 -8.21 -5.52
N ASP A 67 -8.68 -9.35 -5.04
CA ASP A 67 -9.45 -10.36 -5.77
C ASP A 67 -10.91 -10.37 -5.27
N THR A 68 -11.75 -11.26 -5.80
CA THR A 68 -13.16 -11.36 -5.41
C THR A 68 -13.37 -11.60 -3.92
N ALA A 69 -12.51 -12.38 -3.28
CA ALA A 69 -12.59 -12.72 -1.86
C ALA A 69 -11.85 -11.73 -0.95
N ALA A 70 -11.13 -10.76 -1.52
CA ALA A 70 -10.24 -9.84 -0.80
C ALA A 70 -9.16 -10.58 0.03
N THR A 71 -8.55 -11.63 -0.52
CA THR A 71 -7.61 -12.49 0.21
C THR A 71 -6.40 -11.74 0.77
N ALA A 72 -6.02 -10.62 0.16
CA ALA A 72 -4.95 -9.74 0.62
C ALA A 72 -5.26 -9.03 1.96
N VAL A 73 -6.48 -9.13 2.49
CA VAL A 73 -6.88 -8.40 3.71
C VAL A 73 -6.09 -8.87 4.95
N GLU A 74 -5.73 -10.14 5.02
CA GLU A 74 -4.97 -10.67 6.14
C GLU A 74 -3.57 -10.05 6.21
N SER A 75 -2.85 -10.01 5.08
CA SER A 75 -1.55 -9.34 5.00
C SER A 75 -1.65 -7.85 5.30
N LEU A 76 -2.67 -7.18 4.74
CA LEU A 76 -2.92 -5.76 5.01
C LEU A 76 -3.13 -5.49 6.51
N ARG A 77 -3.86 -6.36 7.20
CA ARG A 77 -4.12 -6.25 8.64
C ARG A 77 -2.83 -6.34 9.46
N GLU A 78 -1.95 -7.28 9.12
CA GLU A 78 -0.67 -7.46 9.80
C GLU A 78 0.26 -6.27 9.54
N GLU A 79 0.38 -5.84 8.28
CA GLU A 79 1.18 -4.67 7.89
C GLU A 79 0.71 -3.39 8.60
N ILE A 80 -0.60 -3.15 8.66
CA ILE A 80 -1.17 -2.00 9.39
C ILE A 80 -0.88 -2.10 10.88
N THR A 81 -0.98 -3.28 11.48
CA THR A 81 -0.68 -3.47 12.89
C THR A 81 0.78 -3.14 13.20
N LEU A 82 1.73 -3.51 12.34
CA LEU A 82 3.13 -3.15 12.48
C LEU A 82 3.36 -1.64 12.31
N ILE A 83 2.69 -0.99 11.37
CA ILE A 83 2.78 0.46 11.21
C ILE A 83 2.29 1.17 12.46
N LEU A 84 1.12 0.76 12.99
CA LEU A 84 0.57 1.34 14.22
C LEU A 84 1.50 1.17 15.43
N ALA A 85 2.24 0.06 15.49
CA ALA A 85 3.20 -0.21 16.57
C ALA A 85 4.53 0.56 16.42
N THR A 86 4.94 0.93 15.21
CA THR A 86 6.32 1.42 14.94
C THR A 86 6.40 2.83 14.39
N ALA A 87 5.39 3.29 13.67
CA ALA A 87 5.35 4.61 13.04
C ALA A 87 4.80 5.67 14.00
N LYS A 88 5.05 6.94 13.69
CA LYS A 88 4.58 8.08 14.49
C LYS A 88 3.51 8.84 13.70
N ALA A 89 2.27 8.76 14.15
CA ALA A 89 1.18 9.56 13.63
C ALA A 89 1.49 11.07 13.67
N GLY A 90 0.93 11.82 12.76
CA GLY A 90 1.19 13.26 12.60
C GLY A 90 2.53 13.60 11.91
N ARG A 91 3.54 12.71 11.99
CA ARG A 91 4.83 12.87 11.31
C ARG A 91 4.95 11.99 10.07
N ASP A 92 4.70 10.70 10.25
CA ASP A 92 4.88 9.70 9.20
C ASP A 92 3.60 9.60 8.36
N ARG A 93 3.74 9.19 7.11
CA ARG A 93 2.62 9.05 6.16
C ARG A 93 2.47 7.62 5.70
N VAL A 94 1.24 7.25 5.35
CA VAL A 94 0.95 5.92 4.78
C VAL A 94 0.36 6.10 3.39
N VAL A 95 0.89 5.37 2.43
CA VAL A 95 0.39 5.31 1.06
C VAL A 95 0.01 3.87 0.76
N VAL A 96 -1.22 3.63 0.34
CA VAL A 96 -1.65 2.32 -0.13
C VAL A 96 -1.78 2.36 -1.65
N ARG A 97 -1.02 1.52 -2.35
CA ARG A 97 -1.20 1.30 -3.77
C ARG A 97 -2.33 0.28 -3.94
N LEU A 98 -3.46 0.77 -4.37
CA LEU A 98 -4.69 -0.01 -4.49
C LEU A 98 -4.96 -0.36 -5.95
N GLU A 99 -5.12 -1.65 -6.21
CA GLU A 99 -5.61 -2.17 -7.48
C GLU A 99 -6.70 -3.20 -7.17
N SER A 100 -7.98 -2.85 -7.40
CA SER A 100 -9.07 -3.77 -7.14
C SER A 100 -10.33 -3.44 -7.95
N PRO A 101 -10.93 -4.43 -8.62
CA PRO A 101 -12.24 -4.29 -9.23
C PRO A 101 -13.40 -4.40 -8.22
N GLY A 102 -13.11 -4.73 -6.95
CA GLY A 102 -14.09 -5.06 -5.93
C GLY A 102 -14.33 -6.56 -5.80
N GLY A 103 -15.32 -6.93 -4.99
CA GLY A 103 -15.68 -8.33 -4.70
C GLY A 103 -16.64 -8.44 -3.53
N MET A 104 -16.50 -9.49 -2.73
CA MET A 104 -17.40 -9.79 -1.61
C MET A 104 -17.41 -8.67 -0.57
N VAL A 105 -18.61 -8.22 -0.21
CA VAL A 105 -18.81 -7.06 0.69
C VAL A 105 -18.12 -7.25 2.04
N HIS A 106 -18.21 -8.44 2.64
CA HIS A 106 -17.60 -8.72 3.94
C HIS A 106 -16.06 -8.65 3.90
N GLY A 107 -15.43 -9.14 2.84
CA GLY A 107 -13.97 -9.08 2.68
C GLY A 107 -13.47 -7.65 2.50
N TYR A 108 -14.11 -6.89 1.62
CA TYR A 108 -13.77 -5.49 1.39
C TYR A 108 -14.17 -4.56 2.53
N GLY A 109 -15.27 -4.89 3.24
CA GLY A 109 -15.64 -4.21 4.47
C GLY A 109 -14.57 -4.35 5.55
N LEU A 110 -14.02 -5.57 5.71
CA LEU A 110 -12.91 -5.82 6.62
C LEU A 110 -11.65 -5.07 6.18
N ALA A 111 -11.32 -5.06 4.88
CA ALA A 111 -10.17 -4.31 4.36
C ALA A 111 -10.31 -2.79 4.59
N ALA A 112 -11.49 -2.22 4.34
CA ALA A 112 -11.78 -0.83 4.63
C ALA A 112 -11.64 -0.52 6.13
N ALA A 113 -12.14 -1.39 7.01
CA ALA A 113 -12.02 -1.25 8.46
C ALA A 113 -10.55 -1.24 8.91
N GLN A 114 -9.65 -2.00 8.25
CA GLN A 114 -8.22 -1.89 8.56
C GLN A 114 -7.66 -0.51 8.21
N LEU A 115 -8.06 0.10 7.10
CA LEU A 115 -7.63 1.45 6.72
C LEU A 115 -8.18 2.52 7.69
N VAL A 116 -9.38 2.33 8.20
CA VAL A 116 -9.95 3.20 9.24
C VAL A 116 -9.05 3.25 10.47
N ARG A 117 -8.46 2.12 10.90
CA ARG A 117 -7.52 2.09 12.04
C ARG A 117 -6.35 3.06 11.86
N LEU A 118 -5.79 3.18 10.65
CA LEU A 118 -4.71 4.14 10.35
C LEU A 118 -5.20 5.58 10.46
N ARG A 119 -6.36 5.87 9.87
CA ARG A 119 -6.95 7.21 9.90
C ARG A 119 -7.27 7.65 11.32
N ASP A 120 -7.91 6.78 12.09
CA ASP A 120 -8.33 7.08 13.47
C ASP A 120 -7.13 7.21 14.42
N ALA A 121 -6.01 6.54 14.11
CA ALA A 121 -4.73 6.74 14.78
C ALA A 121 -4.01 8.05 14.38
N GLY A 122 -4.60 8.87 13.50
CA GLY A 122 -4.05 10.18 13.09
C GLY A 122 -2.98 10.12 12.00
N PHE A 123 -2.87 9.02 11.25
CA PHE A 123 -2.00 8.96 10.08
C PHE A 123 -2.63 9.66 8.87
N ASN A 124 -1.82 10.42 8.13
CA ASN A 124 -2.22 10.91 6.82
C ASN A 124 -2.16 9.74 5.83
N LEU A 125 -3.33 9.24 5.45
CA LEU A 125 -3.52 8.12 4.54
C LEU A 125 -3.78 8.61 3.13
N THR A 126 -2.96 8.17 2.18
CA THR A 126 -3.15 8.41 0.75
C THR A 126 -3.40 7.07 0.05
N ILE A 127 -4.44 7.00 -0.76
CA ILE A 127 -4.66 5.88 -1.67
C ILE A 127 -4.19 6.28 -3.07
N ARG A 128 -3.32 5.45 -3.65
CA ARG A 128 -2.87 5.58 -5.02
C ARG A 128 -3.49 4.51 -5.89
N VAL A 129 -4.14 4.92 -6.99
CA VAL A 129 -4.81 4.04 -7.95
C VAL A 129 -4.15 4.20 -9.32
N ASP A 130 -3.49 3.17 -9.80
CA ASP A 130 -2.86 3.20 -11.12
C ASP A 130 -3.79 2.68 -12.23
N LYS A 131 -4.69 1.74 -11.91
CA LYS A 131 -5.57 1.09 -12.89
C LYS A 131 -7.04 1.13 -12.49
N VAL A 132 -7.38 0.53 -11.36
CA VAL A 132 -8.78 0.38 -10.94
C VAL A 132 -8.92 0.36 -9.42
N ALA A 133 -9.93 1.11 -8.95
CA ALA A 133 -10.51 0.98 -7.61
C ALA A 133 -12.04 1.11 -7.77
N ALA A 134 -12.71 -0.03 -7.88
CA ALA A 134 -14.15 -0.08 -8.12
C ALA A 134 -14.87 -0.92 -7.04
N SER A 135 -16.16 -0.67 -6.82
CA SER A 135 -16.99 -1.38 -5.84
C SER A 135 -16.30 -1.42 -4.46
N GLY A 136 -16.02 -2.59 -3.90
CA GLY A 136 -15.28 -2.73 -2.64
C GLY A 136 -13.91 -2.03 -2.64
N GLY A 137 -13.20 -2.00 -3.77
CA GLY A 137 -11.96 -1.23 -3.91
C GLY A 137 -12.20 0.27 -3.78
N TYR A 138 -13.28 0.80 -4.34
CA TYR A 138 -13.66 2.20 -4.16
C TYR A 138 -14.07 2.51 -2.72
N MET A 139 -14.77 1.59 -2.06
CA MET A 139 -15.09 1.72 -0.63
C MET A 139 -13.82 1.87 0.22
N MET A 140 -12.77 1.07 -0.05
CA MET A 140 -11.46 1.24 0.59
C MET A 140 -10.84 2.61 0.28
N ALA A 141 -10.92 3.05 -0.98
CA ALA A 141 -10.34 4.33 -1.39
C ALA A 141 -10.98 5.53 -0.67
N CYS A 142 -12.28 5.48 -0.40
CA CYS A 142 -13.01 6.54 0.30
C CYS A 142 -12.58 6.75 1.76
N ILE A 143 -11.84 5.82 2.36
CA ILE A 143 -11.33 5.97 3.73
C ILE A 143 -10.15 6.96 3.79
N ALA A 144 -9.46 7.17 2.68
CA ALA A 144 -8.24 7.98 2.63
C ALA A 144 -8.51 9.47 2.82
N ASN A 145 -7.50 10.18 3.34
CA ASN A 145 -7.47 11.65 3.34
C ASN A 145 -7.30 12.20 1.91
N GLN A 146 -6.61 11.44 1.06
CA GLN A 146 -6.33 11.82 -0.33
C GLN A 146 -6.33 10.60 -1.24
N ILE A 147 -6.95 10.74 -2.41
CA ILE A 147 -6.88 9.76 -3.50
C ILE A 147 -6.06 10.37 -4.64
N ILE A 148 -5.04 9.65 -5.11
CA ILE A 148 -4.24 9.99 -6.28
C ILE A 148 -4.50 8.91 -7.33
N ALA A 149 -5.12 9.28 -8.43
CA ALA A 149 -5.42 8.38 -9.53
C ALA A 149 -4.60 8.71 -10.77
N ALA A 150 -4.16 7.69 -11.49
CA ALA A 150 -3.58 7.89 -12.81
C ALA A 150 -4.65 8.44 -13.79
N PRO A 151 -4.26 9.16 -14.86
CA PRO A 151 -5.24 9.83 -15.76
C PRO A 151 -6.30 8.89 -16.35
N PHE A 152 -5.97 7.62 -16.55
CA PHE A 152 -6.89 6.63 -17.12
C PHE A 152 -7.32 5.57 -16.09
N ALA A 153 -7.06 5.79 -14.81
CA ALA A 153 -7.52 4.90 -13.77
C ALA A 153 -9.04 4.95 -13.62
N VAL A 154 -9.63 3.79 -13.42
CA VAL A 154 -11.06 3.66 -13.14
C VAL A 154 -11.27 3.75 -11.63
N VAL A 155 -11.83 4.86 -11.15
CA VAL A 155 -12.15 5.09 -9.74
C VAL A 155 -13.63 5.40 -9.64
N ARG A 156 -14.46 4.40 -9.34
CA ARG A 156 -15.92 4.58 -9.31
C ARG A 156 -16.68 3.39 -8.75
N SER A 157 -17.98 3.66 -8.50
CA SER A 157 -19.06 2.67 -8.30
C SER A 157 -18.98 1.87 -7.01
N ILE A 158 -19.92 2.14 -6.13
CA ILE A 158 -20.30 1.21 -5.08
C ILE A 158 -21.67 0.66 -5.47
N GLY A 159 -21.78 -0.67 -5.62
CA GLY A 159 -23.04 -1.37 -5.86
C GLY A 159 -22.99 -2.73 -5.17
N VAL A 160 -24.11 -3.14 -4.58
CA VAL A 160 -24.27 -4.47 -3.98
C VAL A 160 -25.25 -5.26 -4.84
N ALA A 161 -24.83 -6.40 -5.36
CA ALA A 161 -25.72 -7.36 -6.00
C ALA A 161 -25.91 -8.56 -5.08
N ALA A 162 -27.15 -8.95 -4.87
CA ALA A 162 -27.52 -10.16 -4.15
C ALA A 162 -28.29 -11.09 -5.09
N GLN A 163 -27.89 -12.35 -5.16
CA GLN A 163 -28.67 -13.39 -5.81
C GLN A 163 -29.53 -14.08 -4.78
N VAL A 164 -30.84 -13.98 -4.91
CA VAL A 164 -31.79 -14.68 -4.07
C VAL A 164 -32.39 -15.79 -4.93
N PRO A 165 -32.19 -17.07 -4.57
CA PRO A 165 -32.86 -18.17 -5.30
C PRO A 165 -34.38 -18.07 -5.09
N ASN A 166 -35.13 -18.10 -6.17
CA ASN A 166 -36.58 -18.19 -6.09
C ASN A 166 -36.96 -19.68 -5.83
N LEU A 167 -37.38 -19.96 -4.61
CA LEU A 167 -37.81 -21.32 -4.20
C LEU A 167 -39.31 -21.54 -4.34
N ASN A 168 -40.02 -20.64 -5.01
CA ASN A 168 -41.45 -20.79 -5.25
C ASN A 168 -41.68 -21.92 -6.30
N ARG A 169 -42.35 -22.98 -5.89
CA ARG A 169 -42.91 -24.04 -6.74
C ARG A 169 -44.34 -23.70 -7.12
#